data_e4b0843d7781a5094f73e3f8eac55c22
#
_entry.id   e4b0843d7781a5094f73e3f8eac55c22
#
_cell.length_a   1.000
_cell.length_b   1.000
_cell.length_c   1.000
_cell.angle_alpha   90.00
_cell.angle_beta   90.00
_cell.angle_gamma   90.00
#
_symmetry.space_group_name_H-M   'P 1'
#
loop_
_entity.id
_entity.type
_entity.pdbx_description
1 polymer ?
#
loop_
_entity_poly.entity_id
_entity_poly.type
_entity_poly.pdbx_seq_one_letter_code
_entity_poly.pdbx_strand_id
1 'polypeptide(L)'
;MKTVLFDLDGTLLPMDQDEFIKAYFGGLATKLVPFGYEPNQLISGIWAGTKAMVQNDGSITNEEAFWRSFCALFDGDIRKDEPIFEDFYRNEFNFVSFVCGHTEKAARIIRILKDHGCRCVLATNPIFPAVATGARMQWAGLDARDFDLVTTYENSRYCKPNLDYYRAILAQIGETAENCIMVGNDVTEDMVARQLGMQVFLLTDCMINKENKDITQYPHGSFDALEAYLLENI
;
A
#
# COMPACT_ATOMS: atom_id res chain seq x y z
N MET A 1 9.92 8.36 21.72
CA MET A 1 8.91 8.80 20.74
C MET A 1 8.62 7.60 19.85
N LYS A 2 7.37 7.16 19.77
CA LYS A 2 7.02 5.99 18.96
C LYS A 2 6.78 6.40 17.50
N THR A 3 7.06 5.47 16.59
CA THR A 3 6.70 5.59 15.17
C THR A 3 5.65 4.54 14.84
N VAL A 4 4.53 4.96 14.25
CA VAL A 4 3.47 4.04 13.83
C VAL A 4 3.46 3.94 12.30
N LEU A 5 3.63 2.71 11.82
CA LEU A 5 3.56 2.36 10.40
C LEU A 5 2.15 1.86 10.12
N PHE A 6 1.52 2.38 9.10
CA PHE A 6 0.19 1.97 8.68
C PHE A 6 0.21 1.39 7.27
N ASP A 7 -0.45 0.29 7.08
CA ASP A 7 -0.92 -0.08 5.75
C ASP A 7 -2.08 0.83 5.31
N LEU A 8 -2.41 0.85 4.02
CA LEU A 8 -3.47 1.69 3.46
C LEU A 8 -4.72 0.89 3.09
N ASP A 9 -4.58 -0.04 2.16
CA ASP A 9 -5.68 -0.71 1.48
C ASP A 9 -6.30 -1.81 2.34
N GLY A 10 -7.54 -1.61 2.82
CA GLY A 10 -8.18 -2.46 3.83
C GLY A 10 -7.80 -2.10 5.28
N THR A 11 -6.87 -1.15 5.46
CA THR A 11 -6.46 -0.64 6.79
C THR A 11 -6.99 0.77 7.00
N LEU A 12 -6.30 1.81 6.55
CA LEU A 12 -6.77 3.19 6.66
C LEU A 12 -7.86 3.54 5.63
N LEU A 13 -7.86 2.85 4.49
CA LEU A 13 -8.90 2.93 3.47
C LEU A 13 -9.68 1.60 3.44
N PRO A 14 -10.87 1.52 4.04
CA PRO A 14 -11.67 0.29 3.98
C PRO A 14 -11.99 -0.08 2.53
N MET A 15 -11.76 -1.35 2.15
CA MET A 15 -12.11 -1.83 0.82
C MET A 15 -12.26 -3.35 0.76
N ASP A 16 -13.01 -3.80 -0.23
CA ASP A 16 -12.95 -5.15 -0.75
C ASP A 16 -11.92 -5.18 -1.88
N GLN A 17 -10.87 -6.01 -1.73
CA GLN A 17 -9.78 -6.06 -2.71
C GLN A 17 -10.22 -6.56 -4.09
N ASP A 18 -11.14 -7.50 -4.15
CA ASP A 18 -11.58 -8.08 -5.43
C ASP A 18 -12.40 -7.06 -6.22
N GLU A 19 -13.28 -6.32 -5.55
CA GLU A 19 -14.05 -5.23 -6.18
C GLU A 19 -13.14 -4.07 -6.60
N PHE A 20 -12.14 -3.72 -5.77
CA PHE A 20 -11.14 -2.71 -6.13
C PHE A 20 -10.35 -3.11 -7.38
N ILE A 21 -9.80 -4.33 -7.44
CA ILE A 21 -9.02 -4.83 -8.57
C ILE A 21 -9.88 -4.84 -9.85
N LYS A 22 -11.12 -5.28 -9.76
CA LYS A 22 -12.06 -5.30 -10.88
C LYS A 22 -12.35 -3.89 -11.43
N ALA A 23 -12.63 -2.94 -10.54
CA ALA A 23 -12.89 -1.55 -10.93
C ALA A 23 -11.64 -0.90 -11.53
N TYR A 24 -10.48 -1.12 -10.92
CA TYR A 24 -9.19 -0.63 -11.40
C TYR A 24 -8.88 -1.11 -12.81
N PHE A 25 -8.94 -2.42 -13.07
CA PHE A 25 -8.67 -2.97 -14.41
C PHE A 25 -9.71 -2.54 -15.42
N GLY A 26 -10.98 -2.45 -15.05
CA GLY A 26 -12.03 -1.94 -15.93
C GLY A 26 -11.78 -0.49 -16.36
N GLY A 27 -11.42 0.38 -15.44
CA GLY A 27 -11.07 1.77 -15.71
C GLY A 27 -9.81 1.89 -16.57
N LEU A 28 -8.75 1.16 -16.22
CA LEU A 28 -7.48 1.18 -16.95
C LEU A 28 -7.66 0.69 -18.39
N ALA A 29 -8.36 -0.42 -18.59
CA ALA A 29 -8.65 -0.94 -19.95
C ALA A 29 -9.47 0.08 -20.76
N THR A 30 -10.49 0.69 -20.17
CA THR A 30 -11.28 1.73 -20.84
C THR A 30 -10.41 2.89 -21.31
N LYS A 31 -9.43 3.30 -20.52
CA LYS A 31 -8.49 4.38 -20.85
C LYS A 31 -7.52 3.97 -21.96
N LEU A 32 -6.94 2.76 -21.88
CA LEU A 32 -5.80 2.37 -22.69
C LEU A 32 -6.17 1.75 -24.06
N VAL A 33 -7.37 1.16 -24.19
CA VAL A 33 -7.86 0.56 -25.44
C VAL A 33 -7.81 1.53 -26.64
N PRO A 34 -8.23 2.81 -26.50
CA PRO A 34 -8.12 3.76 -27.60
C PRO A 34 -6.68 4.05 -28.08
N PHE A 35 -5.68 3.73 -27.25
CA PHE A 35 -4.25 3.86 -27.60
C PHE A 35 -3.65 2.57 -28.17
N GLY A 36 -4.48 1.56 -28.45
CA GLY A 36 -4.07 0.32 -29.13
C GLY A 36 -3.73 -0.83 -28.19
N TYR A 37 -3.99 -0.72 -26.90
CA TYR A 37 -3.78 -1.82 -25.96
C TYR A 37 -4.93 -2.83 -26.05
N GLU A 38 -4.60 -4.13 -26.22
CA GLU A 38 -5.57 -5.19 -26.10
C GLU A 38 -5.84 -5.46 -24.60
N PRO A 39 -7.12 -5.52 -24.15
CA PRO A 39 -7.45 -5.56 -22.72
C PRO A 39 -6.79 -6.72 -21.95
N ASN A 40 -6.83 -7.93 -22.48
CA ASN A 40 -6.27 -9.09 -21.78
C ASN A 40 -4.73 -9.04 -21.72
N GLN A 41 -4.10 -8.54 -22.78
CA GLN A 41 -2.65 -8.35 -22.81
C GLN A 41 -2.23 -7.26 -21.84
N LEU A 42 -2.98 -6.15 -21.76
CA LEU A 42 -2.76 -5.07 -20.79
C LEU A 42 -2.83 -5.62 -19.36
N ILE A 43 -3.90 -6.33 -19.00
CA ILE A 43 -4.07 -6.89 -17.66
C ILE A 43 -2.96 -7.90 -17.35
N SER A 44 -2.62 -8.76 -18.30
CA SER A 44 -1.51 -9.72 -18.15
C SER A 44 -0.17 -9.00 -17.93
N GLY A 45 0.05 -7.90 -18.63
CA GLY A 45 1.22 -7.05 -18.47
C GLY A 45 1.31 -6.41 -17.09
N ILE A 46 0.19 -5.86 -16.58
CA ILE A 46 0.14 -5.31 -15.21
C ILE A 46 0.46 -6.39 -14.18
N TRP A 47 -0.12 -7.60 -14.31
CA TRP A 47 0.19 -8.70 -13.40
C TRP A 47 1.65 -9.15 -13.48
N ALA A 48 2.24 -9.19 -14.67
CA ALA A 48 3.66 -9.52 -14.84
C ALA A 48 4.55 -8.47 -14.19
N GLY A 49 4.26 -7.18 -14.40
CA GLY A 49 4.96 -6.08 -13.74
C GLY A 49 4.81 -6.12 -12.21
N THR A 50 3.61 -6.36 -11.70
CA THR A 50 3.35 -6.53 -10.27
C THR A 50 4.16 -7.69 -9.69
N LYS A 51 4.18 -8.83 -10.37
CA LYS A 51 4.99 -9.98 -9.96
C LYS A 51 6.48 -9.65 -9.92
N ALA A 52 6.97 -8.88 -10.88
CA ALA A 52 8.37 -8.45 -10.91
C ALA A 52 8.72 -7.54 -9.72
N MET A 53 7.80 -6.65 -9.30
CA MET A 53 7.97 -5.84 -8.10
C MET A 53 8.01 -6.69 -6.83
N VAL A 54 7.09 -7.64 -6.69
CA VAL A 54 7.03 -8.54 -5.51
C VAL A 54 8.29 -9.42 -5.42
N GLN A 55 8.87 -9.79 -6.55
CA GLN A 55 10.09 -10.62 -6.65
C GLN A 55 11.37 -9.79 -6.73
N ASN A 56 11.30 -8.45 -6.61
CA ASN A 56 12.45 -7.58 -6.71
C ASN A 56 13.45 -7.88 -5.58
N ASP A 57 14.72 -8.04 -5.97
CA ASP A 57 15.83 -8.35 -5.07
C ASP A 57 16.49 -7.11 -4.43
N GLY A 58 15.93 -5.93 -4.72
CA GLY A 58 16.40 -4.65 -4.21
C GLY A 58 17.50 -3.98 -5.06
N SER A 59 17.90 -4.58 -6.18
CA SER A 59 18.93 -4.00 -7.06
C SER A 59 18.44 -2.74 -7.80
N ILE A 60 17.15 -2.69 -8.11
CA ILE A 60 16.48 -1.58 -8.81
C ILE A 60 15.23 -1.13 -8.03
N THR A 61 14.61 -0.01 -8.41
CA THR A 61 13.32 0.39 -7.86
C THR A 61 12.20 -0.55 -8.33
N ASN A 62 11.09 -0.58 -7.59
CA ASN A 62 9.91 -1.34 -8.00
C ASN A 62 9.33 -0.78 -9.31
N GLU A 63 9.36 0.52 -9.51
CA GLU A 63 9.02 1.17 -10.78
C GLU A 63 9.81 0.58 -11.94
N GLU A 64 11.13 0.51 -11.83
CA GLU A 64 11.98 -0.04 -12.88
C GLU A 64 11.73 -1.55 -13.10
N ALA A 65 11.51 -2.31 -12.02
CA ALA A 65 11.15 -3.72 -12.10
C ALA A 65 9.80 -3.92 -12.83
N PHE A 66 8.81 -3.08 -12.52
CA PHE A 66 7.52 -3.07 -13.19
C PHE A 66 7.67 -2.81 -14.68
N TRP A 67 8.27 -1.68 -15.07
CA TRP A 67 8.35 -1.26 -16.46
C TRP A 67 9.19 -2.22 -17.31
N ARG A 68 10.28 -2.78 -16.80
CA ARG A 68 11.05 -3.81 -17.50
C ARG A 68 10.21 -5.03 -17.84
N SER A 69 9.43 -5.52 -16.88
CA SER A 69 8.59 -6.70 -17.07
C SER A 69 7.38 -6.41 -17.94
N PHE A 70 6.74 -5.25 -17.75
CA PHE A 70 5.58 -4.81 -18.52
C PHE A 70 5.95 -4.63 -19.99
N CYS A 71 6.98 -3.83 -20.30
CA CYS A 71 7.40 -3.54 -21.67
C CYS A 71 7.83 -4.79 -22.43
N ALA A 72 8.38 -5.80 -21.76
CA ALA A 72 8.81 -7.06 -22.40
C ALA A 72 7.66 -7.86 -23.05
N LEU A 73 6.41 -7.56 -22.71
CA LEU A 73 5.23 -8.24 -23.27
C LEU A 73 4.64 -7.53 -24.49
N PHE A 74 5.20 -6.41 -24.89
CA PHE A 74 4.69 -5.60 -26.00
C PHE A 74 5.80 -5.32 -27.02
N ASP A 75 5.41 -5.08 -28.27
CA ASP A 75 6.34 -4.67 -29.30
C ASP A 75 6.59 -3.16 -29.24
N GLY A 76 7.85 -2.77 -29.43
CA GLY A 76 8.25 -1.36 -29.50
C GLY A 76 8.57 -0.72 -28.14
N ASP A 77 8.74 0.59 -28.15
CA ASP A 77 9.04 1.40 -26.96
C ASP A 77 7.73 1.78 -26.24
N ILE A 78 7.26 0.90 -25.37
CA ILE A 78 6.02 1.08 -24.62
C ILE A 78 6.20 2.06 -23.46
N ARG A 79 7.44 2.25 -22.96
CA ARG A 79 7.66 3.20 -21.86
C ARG A 79 7.33 4.65 -22.24
N LYS A 80 7.31 4.98 -23.53
CA LYS A 80 6.84 6.29 -24.01
C LYS A 80 5.38 6.58 -23.67
N ASP A 81 4.58 5.54 -23.41
CA ASP A 81 3.16 5.65 -23.07
C ASP A 81 2.94 5.85 -21.56
N GLU A 82 4.00 5.84 -20.72
CA GLU A 82 3.94 6.13 -19.29
C GLU A 82 3.08 7.36 -18.96
N PRO A 83 3.15 8.50 -19.70
CA PRO A 83 2.29 9.65 -19.46
C PRO A 83 0.79 9.36 -19.58
N ILE A 84 0.38 8.35 -20.39
CA ILE A 84 -1.04 7.96 -20.53
C ILE A 84 -1.50 7.22 -19.28
N PHE A 85 -0.65 6.36 -18.71
CA PHE A 85 -0.91 5.70 -17.43
C PHE A 85 -0.98 6.72 -16.30
N GLU A 86 -0.06 7.70 -16.28
CA GLU A 86 -0.07 8.76 -15.29
C GLU A 86 -1.35 9.61 -15.38
N ASP A 87 -1.78 9.94 -16.59
CA ASP A 87 -3.04 10.67 -16.84
C ASP A 87 -4.25 9.87 -16.33
N PHE A 88 -4.28 8.54 -16.53
CA PHE A 88 -5.30 7.68 -15.94
C PHE A 88 -5.32 7.79 -14.41
N TYR A 89 -4.17 7.69 -13.75
CA TYR A 89 -4.11 7.77 -12.29
C TYR A 89 -4.49 9.14 -11.74
N ARG A 90 -4.25 10.22 -12.49
CA ARG A 90 -4.66 11.58 -12.10
C ARG A 90 -6.16 11.83 -12.25
N ASN A 91 -6.80 11.18 -13.21
CA ASN A 91 -8.18 11.48 -13.63
C ASN A 91 -9.12 10.32 -13.35
N GLU A 92 -9.17 9.32 -14.25
CA GLU A 92 -10.21 8.27 -14.24
C GLU A 92 -10.06 7.31 -13.04
N PHE A 93 -8.86 7.11 -12.52
CA PHE A 93 -8.63 6.28 -11.34
C PHE A 93 -9.47 6.73 -10.13
N ASN A 94 -9.80 8.02 -10.05
CA ASN A 94 -10.66 8.52 -8.97
C ASN A 94 -12.07 7.91 -8.95
N PHE A 95 -12.55 7.37 -10.07
CA PHE A 95 -13.82 6.64 -10.09
C PHE A 95 -13.75 5.31 -9.33
N VAL A 96 -12.55 4.73 -9.15
CA VAL A 96 -12.39 3.49 -8.36
C VAL A 96 -12.76 3.72 -6.89
N SER A 97 -12.70 4.95 -6.39
CA SER A 97 -13.13 5.29 -5.01
C SER A 97 -14.56 4.86 -4.68
N PHE A 98 -15.45 4.71 -5.68
CA PHE A 98 -16.84 4.29 -5.45
C PHE A 98 -16.99 2.88 -4.91
N VAL A 99 -15.98 2.03 -5.08
CA VAL A 99 -15.97 0.66 -4.52
C VAL A 99 -15.19 0.59 -3.20
N CYS A 100 -14.62 1.70 -2.74
CA CYS A 100 -13.95 1.79 -1.45
C CYS A 100 -14.94 2.30 -0.39
N GLY A 101 -14.71 1.86 0.85
CA GLY A 101 -15.42 2.40 2.00
C GLY A 101 -14.87 3.78 2.40
N HIS A 102 -15.55 4.40 3.34
CA HIS A 102 -15.10 5.64 3.96
C HIS A 102 -15.14 5.51 5.48
N THR A 103 -14.13 6.04 6.16
CA THR A 103 -14.12 6.13 7.61
C THR A 103 -13.42 7.40 8.08
N GLU A 104 -14.06 8.15 8.98
CA GLU A 104 -13.41 9.28 9.64
C GLU A 104 -12.38 8.84 10.70
N LYS A 105 -12.40 7.57 11.09
CA LYS A 105 -11.53 7.02 12.13
C LYS A 105 -10.06 7.03 11.71
N ALA A 106 -9.76 6.83 10.41
CA ALA A 106 -8.40 6.87 9.89
C ALA A 106 -7.73 8.24 10.14
N ALA A 107 -8.34 9.31 9.65
CA ALA A 107 -7.83 10.68 9.85
C ALA A 107 -7.80 11.06 11.35
N ARG A 108 -8.77 10.59 12.14
CA ARG A 108 -8.80 10.81 13.60
C ARG A 108 -7.60 10.16 14.29
N ILE A 109 -7.29 8.91 13.99
CA ILE A 109 -6.13 8.19 14.58
C ILE A 109 -4.82 8.90 14.24
N ILE A 110 -4.61 9.30 12.98
CA ILE A 110 -3.41 10.03 12.58
C ILE A 110 -3.27 11.33 13.38
N ARG A 111 -4.37 12.08 13.56
CA ARG A 111 -4.36 13.31 14.34
C ARG A 111 -4.00 13.04 15.81
N ILE A 112 -4.61 12.06 16.45
CA ILE A 112 -4.32 11.66 17.82
C ILE A 112 -2.83 11.35 18.00
N LEU A 113 -2.25 10.55 17.10
CA LEU A 113 -0.82 10.21 17.14
C LEU A 113 0.07 11.45 17.02
N LYS A 114 -0.25 12.35 16.11
CA LYS A 114 0.48 13.62 15.92
C LYS A 114 0.40 14.50 17.17
N ASP A 115 -0.76 14.61 17.79
CA ASP A 115 -0.97 15.38 19.03
C ASP A 115 -0.15 14.81 20.22
N HIS A 116 0.13 13.49 20.20
CA HIS A 116 1.02 12.84 21.17
C HIS A 116 2.50 12.85 20.75
N GLY A 117 2.85 13.54 19.67
CA GLY A 117 4.22 13.66 19.19
C GLY A 117 4.76 12.41 18.50
N CYS A 118 3.90 11.47 18.12
CA CYS A 118 4.30 10.28 17.38
C CYS A 118 4.59 10.60 15.91
N ARG A 119 5.48 9.83 15.31
CA ARG A 119 5.72 9.84 13.88
C ARG A 119 4.77 8.85 13.19
N CYS A 120 4.29 9.20 12.00
CA CYS A 120 3.45 8.34 11.18
C CYS A 120 4.15 8.01 9.86
N VAL A 121 4.08 6.77 9.44
CA VAL A 121 4.58 6.28 8.15
C VAL A 121 3.47 5.55 7.43
N LEU A 122 3.23 5.86 6.16
CA LEU A 122 2.35 5.05 5.32
C LEU A 122 3.18 3.95 4.66
N ALA A 123 3.14 2.77 5.25
CA ALA A 123 3.85 1.57 4.84
C ALA A 123 2.91 0.65 4.02
N THR A 124 2.34 1.18 2.93
CA THR A 124 1.52 0.39 2.00
C THR A 124 2.40 -0.47 1.09
N ASN A 125 1.85 -1.57 0.55
CA ASN A 125 2.64 -2.38 -0.38
C ASN A 125 2.97 -1.55 -1.65
N PRO A 126 4.26 -1.30 -1.96
CA PRO A 126 4.67 -0.30 -2.94
C PRO A 126 4.62 -0.84 -4.38
N ILE A 127 3.42 -1.19 -4.81
CA ILE A 127 3.11 -1.71 -6.15
C ILE A 127 2.34 -0.71 -7.03
N PHE A 128 2.10 0.49 -6.51
CA PHE A 128 1.45 1.58 -7.22
C PHE A 128 2.34 2.82 -7.27
N PRO A 129 2.18 3.67 -8.33
CA PRO A 129 2.86 4.96 -8.41
C PRO A 129 2.39 5.93 -7.32
N ALA A 130 3.23 6.92 -7.01
CA ALA A 130 2.94 7.94 -6.01
C ALA A 130 1.61 8.66 -6.25
N VAL A 131 1.27 8.93 -7.52
CA VAL A 131 0.01 9.57 -7.91
C VAL A 131 -1.20 8.72 -7.50
N ALA A 132 -1.15 7.40 -7.70
CA ALA A 132 -2.23 6.50 -7.32
C ALA A 132 -2.31 6.30 -5.79
N THR A 133 -1.16 6.23 -5.13
CA THR A 133 -1.10 6.16 -3.67
C THR A 133 -1.67 7.44 -3.04
N GLY A 134 -1.29 8.62 -3.57
CA GLY A 134 -1.84 9.91 -3.15
C GLY A 134 -3.34 10.02 -3.33
N ALA A 135 -3.89 9.53 -4.46
CA ALA A 135 -5.34 9.51 -4.69
C ALA A 135 -6.05 8.66 -3.61
N ARG A 136 -5.57 7.45 -3.32
CA ARG A 136 -6.16 6.57 -2.29
C ARG A 136 -6.06 7.16 -0.88
N MET A 137 -4.96 7.86 -0.56
CA MET A 137 -4.86 8.62 0.68
C MET A 137 -5.96 9.69 0.78
N GLN A 138 -6.22 10.43 -0.30
CA GLN A 138 -7.30 11.42 -0.35
C GLN A 138 -8.69 10.78 -0.16
N TRP A 139 -8.93 9.59 -0.74
CA TRP A 139 -10.19 8.87 -0.53
C TRP A 139 -10.37 8.44 0.93
N ALA A 140 -9.27 8.15 1.63
CA ALA A 140 -9.27 7.86 3.07
C ALA A 140 -9.35 9.13 3.95
N GLY A 141 -9.39 10.33 3.36
CA GLY A 141 -9.38 11.59 4.10
C GLY A 141 -8.03 11.94 4.74
N LEU A 142 -6.93 11.40 4.19
CA LEU A 142 -5.57 11.57 4.71
C LEU A 142 -4.80 12.62 3.91
N ASP A 143 -3.92 13.34 4.60
CA ASP A 143 -2.96 14.27 3.99
C ASP A 143 -1.56 13.66 4.03
N ALA A 144 -0.88 13.63 2.89
CA ALA A 144 0.49 13.11 2.80
C ALA A 144 1.48 13.86 3.72
N ARG A 145 1.19 15.11 4.05
CA ARG A 145 1.98 15.95 4.98
C ARG A 145 1.95 15.44 6.43
N ASP A 146 1.00 14.58 6.77
CA ASP A 146 0.90 13.96 8.10
C ASP A 146 1.84 12.75 8.27
N PHE A 147 2.47 12.30 7.20
CA PHE A 147 3.36 11.14 7.19
C PHE A 147 4.81 11.55 6.92
N ASP A 148 5.72 11.00 7.71
CA ASP A 148 7.17 11.20 7.53
C ASP A 148 7.72 10.43 6.32
N LEU A 149 7.03 9.37 5.91
CA LEU A 149 7.31 8.59 4.71
C LEU A 149 6.01 7.99 4.18
N VAL A 150 5.88 7.99 2.85
CA VAL A 150 4.86 7.24 2.11
C VAL A 150 5.58 6.33 1.13
N THR A 151 5.39 5.01 1.24
CA THR A 151 6.00 4.06 0.32
C THR A 151 5.25 4.00 -1.00
N THR A 152 5.99 4.06 -2.11
CA THR A 152 5.49 4.00 -3.47
C THR A 152 6.45 3.19 -4.34
N TYR A 153 6.06 2.81 -5.55
CA TYR A 153 6.93 1.99 -6.40
C TYR A 153 8.20 2.73 -6.85
N GLU A 154 8.19 4.07 -6.88
CA GLU A 154 9.35 4.90 -7.24
C GLU A 154 10.41 4.93 -6.15
N ASN A 155 9.99 4.93 -4.89
CA ASN A 155 10.90 5.09 -3.75
C ASN A 155 11.22 3.79 -3.00
N SER A 156 10.67 2.67 -3.44
CA SER A 156 10.84 1.36 -2.80
C SER A 156 11.51 0.36 -3.74
N ARG A 157 12.20 -0.61 -3.13
CA ARG A 157 12.95 -1.66 -3.84
C ARG A 157 12.51 -3.07 -3.45
N TYR A 158 11.66 -3.18 -2.45
CA TYR A 158 11.10 -4.42 -1.93
C TYR A 158 9.61 -4.26 -1.71
N CYS A 159 8.87 -5.35 -1.76
CA CYS A 159 7.45 -5.42 -1.42
C CYS A 159 7.23 -6.27 -0.17
N LYS A 160 6.10 -6.06 0.49
CA LYS A 160 5.61 -6.99 1.49
C LYS A 160 5.36 -8.38 0.84
N PRO A 161 5.57 -9.47 1.58
CA PRO A 161 5.97 -9.62 2.98
C PRO A 161 7.49 -9.70 3.20
N ASN A 162 8.33 -9.27 2.24
CA ASN A 162 9.78 -9.33 2.39
C ASN A 162 10.22 -8.44 3.58
N LEU A 163 10.99 -9.00 4.51
CA LEU A 163 11.50 -8.26 5.67
C LEU A 163 12.42 -7.10 5.28
N ASP A 164 13.07 -7.17 4.13
CA ASP A 164 13.92 -6.09 3.65
C ASP A 164 13.11 -4.83 3.29
N TYR A 165 11.82 -4.96 2.98
CA TYR A 165 10.91 -3.83 2.86
C TYR A 165 10.85 -3.03 4.17
N TYR A 166 10.62 -3.70 5.29
CA TYR A 166 10.57 -3.04 6.60
C TYR A 166 11.93 -2.52 7.05
N ARG A 167 13.02 -3.27 6.79
CA ARG A 167 14.39 -2.81 7.08
C ARG A 167 14.73 -1.53 6.30
N ALA A 168 14.31 -1.43 5.04
CA ALA A 168 14.51 -0.25 4.23
C ALA A 168 13.75 0.97 4.79
N ILE A 169 12.50 0.79 5.21
CA ILE A 169 11.71 1.84 5.89
C ILE A 169 12.44 2.30 7.15
N LEU A 170 12.82 1.38 8.05
CA LEU A 170 13.51 1.71 9.30
C LEU A 170 14.79 2.50 9.06
N ALA A 171 15.59 2.07 8.08
CA ALA A 171 16.83 2.77 7.71
C ALA A 171 16.54 4.19 7.18
N GLN A 172 15.51 4.35 6.37
CA GLN A 172 15.15 5.63 5.78
C GLN A 172 14.64 6.64 6.80
N ILE A 173 13.84 6.17 7.78
CA ILE A 173 13.32 7.05 8.84
C ILE A 173 14.26 7.19 10.04
N GLY A 174 15.35 6.42 10.10
CA GLY A 174 16.32 6.44 11.17
C GLY A 174 15.79 5.89 12.50
N GLU A 175 14.97 4.84 12.46
CA GLU A 175 14.36 4.22 13.63
C GLU A 175 14.81 2.77 13.83
N THR A 176 14.58 2.25 15.05
CA THR A 176 14.73 0.83 15.38
C THR A 176 13.36 0.16 15.45
N ALA A 177 13.33 -1.15 15.21
CA ALA A 177 12.07 -1.91 15.16
C ALA A 177 11.29 -1.85 16.48
N GLU A 178 11.97 -1.85 17.62
CA GLU A 178 11.37 -1.84 18.95
C GLU A 178 10.63 -0.53 19.26
N ASN A 179 10.98 0.56 18.55
CA ASN A 179 10.31 1.84 18.64
C ASN A 179 9.10 1.96 17.72
N CYS A 180 8.84 0.94 16.90
CA CYS A 180 7.82 0.96 15.86
C CYS A 180 6.64 0.05 16.17
N ILE A 181 5.46 0.48 15.73
CA ILE A 181 4.24 -0.31 15.72
C ILE A 181 3.78 -0.42 14.26
N MET A 182 3.59 -1.64 13.73
CA MET A 182 2.98 -1.85 12.42
C MET A 182 1.49 -2.16 12.59
N VAL A 183 0.64 -1.40 11.92
CA VAL A 183 -0.80 -1.58 11.87
C VAL A 183 -1.20 -1.96 10.45
N GLY A 184 -1.86 -3.10 10.29
CA GLY A 184 -2.32 -3.55 8.99
C GLY A 184 -3.44 -4.56 9.10
N ASN A 185 -4.01 -4.95 7.96
CA ASN A 185 -5.13 -5.90 7.87
C ASN A 185 -4.75 -7.26 7.26
N ASP A 186 -3.55 -7.39 6.70
CA ASP A 186 -3.07 -8.65 6.11
C ASP A 186 -2.15 -9.41 7.08
N VAL A 187 -2.58 -10.63 7.43
CA VAL A 187 -1.86 -11.49 8.38
C VAL A 187 -0.48 -11.90 7.87
N THR A 188 -0.29 -11.99 6.57
CA THR A 188 0.98 -12.39 5.94
C THR A 188 1.87 -11.19 5.66
N GLU A 189 1.30 -10.13 5.07
CA GLU A 189 2.07 -8.99 4.62
C GLU A 189 2.46 -8.05 5.75
N ASP A 190 1.57 -7.83 6.74
CA ASP A 190 1.79 -6.82 7.78
C ASP A 190 2.34 -7.42 9.07
N MET A 191 1.79 -8.55 9.50
CA MET A 191 2.18 -9.15 10.78
C MET A 191 3.60 -9.73 10.77
N VAL A 192 4.19 -9.93 9.59
CA VAL A 192 5.59 -10.34 9.44
C VAL A 192 6.58 -9.35 10.06
N ALA A 193 6.22 -8.07 10.18
CA ALA A 193 7.03 -7.01 10.80
C ALA A 193 7.44 -7.36 12.25
N ARG A 194 6.63 -8.17 12.95
CA ARG A 194 6.95 -8.69 14.29
C ARG A 194 8.28 -9.46 14.33
N GLN A 195 8.67 -10.10 13.24
CA GLN A 195 9.94 -10.85 13.18
C GLN A 195 11.18 -9.96 13.29
N LEU A 196 11.02 -8.65 13.05
CA LEU A 196 12.09 -7.65 13.24
C LEU A 196 12.10 -7.05 14.65
N GLY A 197 11.13 -7.38 15.50
CA GLY A 197 10.99 -6.80 16.83
C GLY A 197 9.97 -5.66 16.90
N MET A 198 9.25 -5.34 15.82
CA MET A 198 8.17 -4.36 15.86
C MET A 198 6.99 -4.89 16.70
N GLN A 199 6.32 -4.01 17.41
CA GLN A 199 4.96 -4.27 17.84
C GLN A 199 4.06 -4.31 16.61
N VAL A 200 2.99 -5.10 16.67
CA VAL A 200 2.04 -5.20 15.55
C VAL A 200 0.61 -5.13 16.07
N PHE A 201 -0.31 -4.60 15.27
CA PHE A 201 -1.74 -4.68 15.51
C PHE A 201 -2.45 -5.10 14.22
N LEU A 202 -3.24 -6.16 14.29
CA LEU A 202 -4.04 -6.65 13.17
C LEU A 202 -5.44 -6.04 13.21
N LEU A 203 -5.73 -5.15 12.24
CA LEU A 203 -7.05 -4.59 12.06
C LEU A 203 -7.97 -5.62 11.39
N THR A 204 -9.15 -5.87 11.99
CA THR A 204 -10.02 -6.96 11.56
C THR A 204 -11.18 -6.54 10.67
N ASP A 205 -11.42 -5.23 10.48
CA ASP A 205 -12.56 -4.70 9.72
C ASP A 205 -12.57 -5.17 8.25
N CYS A 206 -11.39 -5.20 7.60
CA CYS A 206 -11.19 -5.72 6.24
C CYS A 206 -10.04 -6.76 6.22
N MET A 207 -10.01 -7.66 7.21
CA MET A 207 -8.90 -8.58 7.42
C MET A 207 -8.71 -9.55 6.25
N ILE A 208 -7.43 -9.73 5.86
CA ILE A 208 -6.99 -10.71 4.89
C ILE A 208 -6.22 -11.81 5.60
N ASN A 209 -6.76 -13.04 5.57
CA ASN A 209 -6.14 -14.24 6.14
C ASN A 209 -6.37 -15.44 5.22
N LYS A 210 -5.78 -15.41 4.03
CA LYS A 210 -5.95 -16.45 2.98
C LYS A 210 -5.47 -17.84 3.42
N GLU A 211 -4.49 -17.87 4.32
CA GLU A 211 -3.89 -19.12 4.80
C GLU A 211 -4.52 -19.63 6.09
N ASN A 212 -5.58 -18.98 6.60
CA ASN A 212 -6.25 -19.31 7.87
C ASN A 212 -5.28 -19.45 9.06
N LYS A 213 -4.29 -18.56 9.14
CA LYS A 213 -3.32 -18.51 10.25
C LYS A 213 -4.02 -18.17 11.56
N ASP A 214 -3.49 -18.69 12.68
CA ASP A 214 -3.96 -18.30 14.00
C ASP A 214 -3.61 -16.83 14.28
N ILE A 215 -4.64 -16.02 14.47
CA ILE A 215 -4.50 -14.58 14.74
C ILE A 215 -4.44 -14.26 16.23
N THR A 216 -4.74 -15.20 17.11
CA THR A 216 -4.76 -14.97 18.57
C THR A 216 -3.38 -14.59 19.13
N GLN A 217 -2.34 -14.88 18.39
CA GLN A 217 -0.96 -14.52 18.71
C GLN A 217 -0.65 -13.00 18.51
N TYR A 218 -1.55 -12.24 17.89
CA TYR A 218 -1.38 -10.82 17.64
C TYR A 218 -2.42 -10.01 18.41
N PRO A 219 -2.08 -8.81 18.96
CA PRO A 219 -3.09 -7.81 19.27
C PRO A 219 -3.93 -7.55 18.02
N HIS A 220 -5.26 -7.65 18.14
CA HIS A 220 -6.15 -7.52 16.99
C HIS A 220 -7.52 -6.97 17.39
N GLY A 221 -8.24 -6.40 16.45
CA GLY A 221 -9.60 -5.92 16.65
C GLY A 221 -10.02 -4.86 15.64
N SER A 222 -11.15 -4.21 15.92
CA SER A 222 -11.68 -3.12 15.12
C SER A 222 -10.88 -1.82 15.27
N PHE A 223 -11.24 -0.79 14.52
CA PHE A 223 -10.67 0.56 14.68
C PHE A 223 -10.78 1.12 16.11
N ASP A 224 -11.87 0.82 16.82
CA ASP A 224 -12.02 1.30 18.21
C ASP A 224 -11.05 0.59 19.16
N ALA A 225 -10.81 -0.70 18.92
CA ALA A 225 -9.78 -1.46 19.65
C ALA A 225 -8.36 -0.98 19.28
N LEU A 226 -8.11 -0.63 18.03
CA LEU A 226 -6.84 -0.04 17.58
C LEU A 226 -6.54 1.29 18.29
N GLU A 227 -7.54 2.19 18.37
CA GLU A 227 -7.36 3.48 19.06
C GLU A 227 -6.97 3.27 20.53
N ALA A 228 -7.67 2.38 21.24
CA ALA A 228 -7.33 2.05 22.62
C ALA A 228 -5.92 1.46 22.74
N TYR A 229 -5.59 0.49 21.87
CA TYR A 229 -4.26 -0.13 21.86
C TYR A 229 -3.14 0.89 21.61
N LEU A 230 -3.32 1.80 20.66
CA LEU A 230 -2.31 2.83 20.37
C LEU A 230 -2.10 3.76 21.56
N LEU A 231 -3.19 4.24 22.18
CA LEU A 231 -3.10 5.14 23.36
C LEU A 231 -2.41 4.50 24.56
N GLU A 232 -2.46 3.17 24.69
CA GLU A 232 -1.75 2.43 25.75
C GLU A 232 -0.26 2.20 25.45
N ASN A 233 0.16 2.28 24.17
CA ASN A 233 1.51 1.84 23.73
C ASN A 233 2.39 2.99 23.18
N ILE A 234 1.89 4.23 23.09
CA ILE A 234 2.63 5.41 22.59
C ILE A 234 3.17 6.29 23.71
#